data_61dc15a6c7560d3806a77acd8b8febe7
#
_entry.id   61dc15a6c7560d3806a77acd8b8febe7
#
_cell.length_a   1.000
_cell.length_b   1.000
_cell.length_c   1.000
_cell.angle_alpha   90.00
_cell.angle_beta   90.00
_cell.angle_gamma   90.00
#
_symmetry.space_group_name_H-M   'P 1'
#
loop_
_entity.id
_entity.type
_entity.pdbx_description
1 polymer ?
#
loop_
_entity_poly.entity_id
_entity_poly.type
_entity_poly.pdbx_seq_one_letter_code
_entity_poly.pdbx_strand_id
1 'polypeptide(L)'
;MNSSAQMIFDMSDVESKENIPQKKLISKYDFSQVFEGQINNEYHNNNSMVILGDSLDVLKKMKSKTVQLIFADAPYNIGKNFGNNLDKWKNVNDYVEWCKRWLDECFRILSDDGTIYFMTATQHMPFLDVYISEKYNVLCRIVWAYDSSGMQSKKIFGSLYEPILMANKSKKSKYTFNQNDILVEAKTGAKRKLIDYRKDPPQLYNSEKVPGNVWDFSRVRFRMQEYENHPTQKPEALL
;
A
#
# COMPACT_ATOMS: atom_id res chain seq x y z
N MET A 1 0.16 21.54 14.60
CA MET A 1 1.37 21.37 13.80
C MET A 1 0.99 20.38 12.70
N ASN A 2 0.90 20.87 11.47
CA ASN A 2 0.40 20.05 10.36
C ASN A 2 1.56 19.24 9.79
N SER A 3 1.49 17.91 9.88
CA SER A 3 2.35 17.08 9.07
C SER A 3 1.76 17.02 7.66
N SER A 4 2.41 17.66 6.70
CA SER A 4 2.01 17.53 5.30
C SER A 4 2.39 16.12 4.82
N ALA A 5 1.41 15.29 4.54
CA ALA A 5 1.60 14.04 3.83
C ALA A 5 1.51 14.31 2.33
N GLN A 6 2.39 13.70 1.56
CA GLN A 6 2.36 13.75 0.11
C GLN A 6 1.51 12.56 -0.38
N MET A 7 0.45 12.84 -1.14
CA MET A 7 -0.35 11.81 -1.80
C MET A 7 0.02 11.77 -3.28
N ILE A 8 0.38 10.60 -3.75
CA ILE A 8 0.65 10.31 -5.17
C ILE A 8 -0.47 9.40 -5.66
N PHE A 9 -1.18 9.84 -6.69
CA PHE A 9 -2.16 9.03 -7.39
C PHE A 9 -1.58 8.69 -8.77
N ASP A 10 -1.19 7.44 -8.97
CA ASP A 10 -0.81 6.92 -10.27
C ASP A 10 -1.96 6.07 -10.82
N MET A 11 -2.46 6.47 -11.97
CA MET A 11 -3.55 5.81 -12.71
C MET A 11 -3.03 5.17 -14.00
N SER A 12 -1.70 4.93 -14.09
CA SER A 12 -1.13 4.20 -15.23
C SER A 12 -1.38 2.71 -15.09
N ASP A 13 -1.98 2.10 -16.10
CA ASP A 13 -2.05 0.65 -16.23
C ASP A 13 -0.62 0.08 -16.26
N VAL A 14 -0.37 -0.90 -15.40
CA VAL A 14 0.87 -1.70 -15.43
C VAL A 14 0.86 -2.50 -16.73
N GLU A 15 1.58 -2.01 -17.72
CA GLU A 15 1.77 -2.73 -18.99
C GLU A 15 2.56 -4.02 -18.73
N SER A 16 1.91 -5.16 -18.87
CA SER A 16 2.58 -6.45 -19.02
C SER A 16 3.37 -6.46 -20.32
N LYS A 17 4.65 -6.79 -20.27
CA LYS A 17 5.51 -6.96 -21.45
C LYS A 17 5.06 -8.20 -22.21
N GLU A 18 4.17 -8.03 -23.19
CA GLU A 18 4.10 -8.81 -24.41
C GLU A 18 2.92 -8.36 -25.27
N ASN A 19 3.24 -7.93 -26.51
CA ASN A 19 2.31 -7.58 -27.61
C ASN A 19 1.35 -6.41 -27.38
N ILE A 20 1.88 -5.19 -27.53
CA ILE A 20 1.08 -3.99 -27.61
C ILE A 20 0.58 -3.82 -29.07
N PRO A 21 -0.73 -4.00 -29.33
CA PRO A 21 -1.31 -3.43 -30.54
C PRO A 21 -1.33 -1.90 -30.39
N GLN A 22 -0.92 -1.21 -31.44
CA GLN A 22 -0.88 0.24 -31.65
C GLN A 22 -1.58 1.10 -30.60
N LYS A 23 -0.79 2.03 -29.98
CA LYS A 23 -1.19 3.11 -29.09
C LYS A 23 -2.67 3.50 -29.24
N LYS A 24 -3.53 2.98 -28.37
CA LYS A 24 -4.75 3.67 -28.03
C LYS A 24 -4.30 4.99 -27.40
N LEU A 25 -4.63 6.13 -28.02
CA LEU A 25 -4.45 7.44 -27.40
C LEU A 25 -5.12 7.36 -26.03
N ILE A 26 -4.32 7.32 -24.95
CA ILE A 26 -4.82 7.36 -23.59
C ILE A 26 -5.50 8.71 -23.47
N SER A 27 -6.82 8.72 -23.39
CA SER A 27 -7.58 9.94 -23.17
C SER A 27 -7.14 10.54 -21.85
N LYS A 28 -6.85 11.85 -21.85
CA LYS A 28 -6.53 12.60 -20.64
C LYS A 28 -7.55 12.26 -19.55
N TYR A 29 -7.07 11.80 -18.38
CA TYR A 29 -7.96 11.51 -17.25
C TYR A 29 -8.56 12.80 -16.71
N ASP A 30 -9.86 12.82 -16.50
CA ASP A 30 -10.58 13.98 -15.96
C ASP A 30 -10.62 13.90 -14.42
N PHE A 31 -9.65 14.51 -13.77
CA PHE A 31 -9.57 14.55 -12.30
C PHE A 31 -10.75 15.28 -11.64
N SER A 32 -11.53 16.10 -12.37
CA SER A 32 -12.74 16.72 -11.82
C SER A 32 -13.81 15.70 -11.40
N GLN A 33 -13.73 14.49 -11.93
CA GLN A 33 -14.62 13.39 -11.52
C GLN A 33 -14.32 12.91 -10.09
N VAL A 34 -13.10 13.14 -9.60
CA VAL A 34 -12.63 12.67 -8.29
C VAL A 34 -12.82 13.72 -7.20
N PHE A 35 -12.73 15.01 -7.53
CA PHE A 35 -12.75 16.10 -6.56
C PHE A 35 -14.03 16.92 -6.57
N GLU A 36 -14.40 17.45 -5.40
CA GLU A 36 -15.40 18.47 -5.22
C GLU A 36 -14.71 19.84 -5.16
N GLY A 37 -14.87 20.64 -6.21
CA GLY A 37 -14.28 21.95 -6.31
C GLY A 37 -12.81 21.97 -6.74
N GLN A 38 -12.16 23.12 -6.53
CA GLN A 38 -10.81 23.37 -6.98
C GLN A 38 -9.77 22.86 -5.97
N ILE A 39 -8.74 22.19 -6.47
CA ILE A 39 -7.57 21.79 -5.70
C ILE A 39 -6.45 22.80 -5.95
N ASN A 40 -5.80 23.24 -4.89
CA ASN A 40 -4.64 24.12 -4.97
C ASN A 40 -3.36 23.30 -4.81
N ASN A 41 -2.23 23.83 -5.30
CA ASN A 41 -0.91 23.19 -5.21
C ASN A 41 -0.87 21.78 -5.83
N GLU A 42 -1.51 21.65 -7.00
CA GLU A 42 -1.50 20.44 -7.79
C GLU A 42 -0.49 20.54 -8.94
N TYR A 43 0.12 19.40 -9.23
CA TYR A 43 0.92 19.16 -10.44
C TYR A 43 0.34 17.93 -11.12
N HIS A 44 -0.05 18.04 -12.38
CA HIS A 44 -0.62 16.91 -13.08
C HIS A 44 -0.13 16.80 -14.53
N ASN A 45 -0.12 15.60 -15.02
CA ASN A 45 -0.01 15.28 -16.44
C ASN A 45 -1.33 14.65 -16.93
N ASN A 46 -1.31 13.93 -18.03
CA ASN A 46 -2.52 13.34 -18.59
C ASN A 46 -3.18 12.30 -17.67
N ASN A 47 -2.40 11.55 -16.86
CA ASN A 47 -2.86 10.37 -16.15
C ASN A 47 -2.53 10.37 -14.65
N SER A 48 -1.68 11.27 -14.20
CA SER A 48 -1.27 11.33 -12.80
C SER A 48 -1.36 12.75 -12.22
N MET A 49 -1.63 12.85 -10.94
CA MET A 49 -1.71 14.10 -10.20
C MET A 49 -0.93 13.97 -8.88
N VAL A 50 -0.10 14.95 -8.59
CA VAL A 50 0.59 15.09 -7.30
C VAL A 50 0.05 16.33 -6.61
N ILE A 51 -0.35 16.21 -5.35
CA ILE A 51 -0.92 17.31 -4.56
C ILE A 51 -0.04 17.54 -3.34
N LEU A 52 0.45 18.76 -3.18
CA LEU A 52 1.18 19.18 -1.99
C LEU A 52 0.21 19.81 -0.99
N GLY A 53 -0.02 19.13 0.16
CA GLY A 53 -0.92 19.61 1.20
C GLY A 53 -1.10 18.63 2.35
N ASP A 54 -1.95 18.98 3.31
CA ASP A 54 -2.41 18.04 4.32
C ASP A 54 -3.33 17.01 3.68
N SER A 55 -2.99 15.72 3.82
CA SER A 55 -3.71 14.63 3.18
C SER A 55 -5.17 14.54 3.64
N LEU A 56 -5.46 14.81 4.92
CA LEU A 56 -6.82 14.79 5.44
C LEU A 56 -7.69 15.89 4.82
N ASP A 57 -7.13 17.08 4.61
CA ASP A 57 -7.85 18.19 3.96
C ASP A 57 -8.09 17.91 2.47
N VAL A 58 -7.13 17.24 1.80
CA VAL A 58 -7.28 16.80 0.41
C VAL A 58 -8.33 15.70 0.30
N LEU A 59 -8.25 14.67 1.13
CA LEU A 59 -9.21 13.56 1.15
C LEU A 59 -10.65 14.04 1.33
N LYS A 60 -10.90 15.00 2.22
CA LYS A 60 -12.23 15.58 2.44
C LYS A 60 -12.83 16.25 1.20
N LYS A 61 -11.99 16.74 0.28
CA LYS A 61 -12.42 17.30 -1.01
C LYS A 61 -12.66 16.25 -2.08
N MET A 62 -12.26 15.02 -1.84
CA MET A 62 -12.52 13.92 -2.78
C MET A 62 -13.95 13.40 -2.65
N LYS A 63 -14.56 13.09 -3.77
CA LYS A 63 -15.88 12.48 -3.83
C LYS A 63 -15.84 11.05 -3.27
N SER A 64 -16.92 10.63 -2.62
CA SER A 64 -17.04 9.26 -2.12
C SER A 64 -17.06 8.24 -3.27
N LYS A 65 -16.44 7.07 -3.04
CA LYS A 65 -16.48 5.92 -3.95
C LYS A 65 -15.83 6.16 -5.32
N THR A 66 -14.78 6.97 -5.39
CA THR A 66 -14.09 7.32 -6.64
C THR A 66 -12.73 6.65 -6.81
N VAL A 67 -12.20 6.01 -5.77
CA VAL A 67 -10.86 5.43 -5.77
C VAL A 67 -10.93 3.92 -5.64
N GLN A 68 -10.34 3.18 -6.56
CA GLN A 68 -10.36 1.72 -6.56
C GLN A 68 -9.24 1.11 -5.71
N LEU A 69 -8.06 1.74 -5.69
CA LEU A 69 -6.90 1.28 -4.93
C LEU A 69 -6.29 2.43 -4.13
N ILE A 70 -6.04 2.18 -2.87
CA ILE A 70 -5.29 3.10 -2.00
C ILE A 70 -4.08 2.36 -1.44
N PHE A 71 -2.88 2.94 -1.61
CA PHE A 71 -1.70 2.56 -0.86
C PHE A 71 -1.29 3.73 0.03
N ALA A 72 -1.35 3.55 1.35
CA ALA A 72 -1.12 4.61 2.31
C ALA A 72 0.13 4.34 3.16
N ASP A 73 1.18 5.12 2.91
CA ASP A 73 2.43 5.16 3.68
C ASP A 73 2.48 6.47 4.47
N ALA A 74 1.67 6.55 5.53
CA ALA A 74 1.53 7.73 6.36
C ALA A 74 2.70 7.86 7.36
N PRO A 75 2.94 9.05 7.95
CA PRO A 75 3.92 9.23 9.03
C PRO A 75 3.77 8.20 10.16
N TYR A 76 4.89 7.67 10.67
CA TYR A 76 4.92 6.52 11.59
C TYR A 76 5.00 6.89 13.08
N ASN A 77 5.08 8.17 13.41
CA ASN A 77 5.31 8.64 14.80
C ASN A 77 6.59 8.05 15.43
N ILE A 78 7.68 8.01 14.68
CA ILE A 78 8.98 7.48 15.12
C ILE A 78 10.04 8.57 15.25
N GLY A 79 9.66 9.84 15.17
CA GLY A 79 10.54 10.99 15.35
C GLY A 79 11.47 11.26 14.17
N LYS A 80 11.11 10.84 12.97
CA LYS A 80 11.86 11.18 11.76
C LYS A 80 11.68 12.65 11.41
N ASN A 81 12.78 13.28 11.00
CA ASN A 81 12.78 14.66 10.53
C ASN A 81 12.68 14.66 9.00
N PHE A 82 11.60 15.25 8.48
CA PHE A 82 11.35 15.43 7.06
C PHE A 82 11.61 16.89 6.61
N GLY A 83 12.59 17.56 7.24
CA GLY A 83 12.90 18.96 6.98
C GLY A 83 12.13 19.89 7.94
N ASN A 84 11.02 20.44 7.49
CA ASN A 84 10.24 21.41 8.29
C ASN A 84 9.32 20.75 9.34
N ASN A 85 9.11 19.45 9.28
CA ASN A 85 8.19 18.74 10.15
C ASN A 85 8.85 17.51 10.79
N LEU A 86 8.66 17.40 12.10
CA LEU A 86 9.05 16.21 12.85
C LEU A 86 7.86 15.26 12.91
N ASP A 87 8.09 14.03 12.50
CA ASP A 87 7.14 12.91 12.62
C ASP A 87 6.99 12.50 14.10
N LYS A 88 6.33 13.37 14.89
CA LYS A 88 6.17 13.17 16.32
C LYS A 88 4.88 13.79 16.86
N TRP A 89 4.06 12.96 17.47
CA TRP A 89 2.87 13.36 18.24
C TRP A 89 3.19 13.44 19.72
N LYS A 90 2.35 14.16 20.45
CA LYS A 90 2.50 14.35 21.90
C LYS A 90 2.44 13.01 22.65
N ASN A 91 1.56 12.13 22.24
CA ASN A 91 1.41 10.77 22.78
C ASN A 91 0.86 9.83 21.70
N VAL A 92 0.83 8.53 21.98
CA VAL A 92 0.38 7.49 21.05
C VAL A 92 -1.12 7.65 20.73
N ASN A 93 -1.93 8.04 21.70
CA ASN A 93 -3.37 8.18 21.48
C ASN A 93 -3.69 9.30 20.47
N ASP A 94 -3.00 10.45 20.56
CA ASP A 94 -3.16 11.53 19.61
C ASP A 94 -2.81 11.09 18.18
N TYR A 95 -1.76 10.29 18.05
CA TYR A 95 -1.36 9.70 16.77
C TYR A 95 -2.42 8.73 16.24
N VAL A 96 -2.89 7.81 17.07
CA VAL A 96 -3.90 6.81 16.70
C VAL A 96 -5.21 7.50 16.28
N GLU A 97 -5.66 8.52 17.02
CA GLU A 97 -6.86 9.29 16.67
C GLU A 97 -6.68 10.09 15.37
N TRP A 98 -5.49 10.60 15.12
CA TRP A 98 -5.17 11.22 13.83
C TRP A 98 -5.24 10.18 12.70
N CYS A 99 -4.66 8.98 12.89
CA CYS A 99 -4.72 7.90 11.91
C CYS A 99 -6.15 7.48 11.60
N LYS A 100 -7.01 7.31 12.60
CA LYS A 100 -8.41 6.94 12.42
C LYS A 100 -9.16 7.94 11.52
N ARG A 101 -8.90 9.23 11.69
CA ARG A 101 -9.57 10.27 10.88
C ARG A 101 -9.24 10.18 9.40
N TRP A 102 -7.97 10.05 9.02
CA TRP A 102 -7.63 9.94 7.61
C TRP A 102 -7.96 8.54 7.04
N LEU A 103 -7.89 7.48 7.84
CA LEU A 103 -8.34 6.14 7.42
C LEU A 103 -9.83 6.14 7.09
N ASP A 104 -10.67 6.77 7.91
CA ASP A 104 -12.10 6.90 7.64
C ASP A 104 -12.37 7.61 6.31
N GLU A 105 -11.63 8.67 6.01
CA GLU A 105 -11.72 9.34 4.73
C GLU A 105 -11.23 8.45 3.57
N CYS A 106 -10.16 7.69 3.76
CA CYS A 106 -9.73 6.70 2.78
C CYS A 106 -10.84 5.68 2.48
N PHE A 107 -11.48 5.13 3.50
CA PHE A 107 -12.61 4.22 3.30
C PHE A 107 -13.84 4.90 2.70
N ARG A 108 -14.06 6.19 2.95
CA ARG A 108 -15.15 6.96 2.34
C ARG A 108 -14.95 7.08 0.82
N ILE A 109 -13.75 7.48 0.39
CA ILE A 109 -13.43 7.67 -1.04
C ILE A 109 -13.22 6.36 -1.79
N LEU A 110 -12.88 5.27 -1.11
CA LEU A 110 -12.71 3.95 -1.72
C LEU A 110 -14.02 3.53 -2.41
N SER A 111 -13.95 2.96 -3.61
CA SER A 111 -15.11 2.37 -4.30
C SER A 111 -15.62 1.12 -3.55
N ASP A 112 -16.82 0.65 -3.90
CA ASP A 112 -17.42 -0.51 -3.20
C ASP A 112 -16.65 -1.81 -3.49
N ASP A 113 -15.91 -1.86 -4.60
CA ASP A 113 -15.03 -2.95 -5.01
C ASP A 113 -13.54 -2.64 -4.77
N GLY A 114 -13.25 -1.52 -4.12
CA GLY A 114 -11.89 -1.04 -3.88
C GLY A 114 -11.21 -1.70 -2.69
N THR A 115 -9.88 -1.59 -2.70
CA THR A 115 -8.98 -2.15 -1.68
C THR A 115 -8.03 -1.08 -1.17
N ILE A 116 -7.78 -1.08 0.12
CA ILE A 116 -6.74 -0.26 0.75
C ILE A 116 -5.62 -1.15 1.28
N TYR A 117 -4.38 -0.75 1.00
CA TYR A 117 -3.18 -1.19 1.69
C TYR A 117 -2.66 -0.03 2.51
N PHE A 118 -2.45 -0.23 3.79
CA PHE A 118 -1.81 0.81 4.60
C PHE A 118 -0.73 0.23 5.49
N MET A 119 0.28 1.04 5.75
CA MET A 119 1.41 0.65 6.57
C MET A 119 1.72 1.70 7.64
N THR A 120 2.29 1.24 8.73
CA THR A 120 2.78 2.06 9.84
C THR A 120 3.83 1.29 10.65
N ALA A 121 4.42 1.93 11.66
CA ALA A 121 5.36 1.25 12.53
C ALA A 121 4.72 0.06 13.28
N THR A 122 5.54 -0.98 13.53
CA THR A 122 5.12 -2.22 14.20
C THR A 122 4.43 -1.98 15.54
N GLN A 123 4.88 -0.98 16.30
CA GLN A 123 4.31 -0.65 17.62
C GLN A 123 2.93 0.02 17.54
N HIS A 124 2.55 0.60 16.40
CA HIS A 124 1.29 1.31 16.22
C HIS A 124 0.25 0.50 15.45
N MET A 125 0.69 -0.43 14.60
CA MET A 125 -0.21 -1.29 13.83
C MET A 125 -1.27 -2.00 14.67
N PRO A 126 -0.99 -2.56 15.87
CA PRO A 126 -2.01 -3.26 16.65
C PRO A 126 -3.25 -2.40 16.95
N PHE A 127 -3.07 -1.11 17.25
CA PHE A 127 -4.20 -0.21 17.55
C PHE A 127 -5.07 0.05 16.33
N LEU A 128 -4.45 0.16 15.16
CA LEU A 128 -5.15 0.44 13.90
C LEU A 128 -5.75 -0.83 13.30
N ASP A 129 -5.10 -1.98 13.48
CA ASP A 129 -5.65 -3.28 13.08
C ASP A 129 -6.96 -3.59 13.82
N VAL A 130 -7.00 -3.39 15.14
CA VAL A 130 -8.23 -3.53 15.93
C VAL A 130 -9.30 -2.59 15.41
N TYR A 131 -9.00 -1.31 15.26
CA TYR A 131 -9.94 -0.31 14.75
C TYR A 131 -10.54 -0.68 13.39
N ILE A 132 -9.68 -1.10 12.45
CA ILE A 132 -10.14 -1.49 11.10
C ILE A 132 -10.94 -2.79 11.17
N SER A 133 -10.52 -3.76 11.98
CA SER A 133 -11.23 -5.04 12.13
C SER A 133 -12.64 -4.89 12.72
N GLU A 134 -12.86 -3.88 13.56
CA GLU A 134 -14.16 -3.59 14.14
C GLU A 134 -15.11 -2.87 13.17
N LYS A 135 -14.57 -1.97 12.34
CA LYS A 135 -15.38 -1.07 11.50
C LYS A 135 -15.48 -1.50 10.04
N TYR A 136 -14.46 -2.15 9.53
CA TYR A 136 -14.28 -2.54 8.14
C TYR A 136 -13.93 -4.03 8.03
N ASN A 137 -13.49 -4.47 6.87
CA ASN A 137 -13.12 -5.87 6.66
C ASN A 137 -11.63 -6.01 6.33
N VAL A 138 -10.87 -6.62 7.22
CA VAL A 138 -9.46 -6.98 6.99
C VAL A 138 -9.41 -8.22 6.09
N LEU A 139 -8.74 -8.10 4.96
CA LEU A 139 -8.53 -9.16 3.98
C LEU A 139 -7.24 -9.94 4.27
N CYS A 140 -6.15 -9.24 4.54
CA CYS A 140 -4.86 -9.86 4.78
C CYS A 140 -3.97 -8.97 5.67
N ARG A 141 -3.16 -9.62 6.52
CA ARG A 141 -2.05 -9.00 7.24
C ARG A 141 -0.77 -9.43 6.55
N ILE A 142 -0.06 -8.47 5.99
CA ILE A 142 1.13 -8.66 5.19
C ILE A 142 2.34 -8.19 5.98
N VAL A 143 3.41 -8.91 5.87
CA VAL A 143 4.71 -8.57 6.44
C VAL A 143 5.66 -8.27 5.30
N TRP A 144 6.08 -7.02 5.17
CA TRP A 144 7.22 -6.69 4.33
C TRP A 144 8.50 -6.94 5.12
N ALA A 145 9.18 -8.03 4.79
CA ALA A 145 10.44 -8.44 5.39
C ALA A 145 11.62 -7.91 4.58
N TYR A 146 12.70 -7.57 5.28
CA TYR A 146 13.96 -7.13 4.69
C TYR A 146 15.16 -7.62 5.52
N ASP A 147 16.33 -7.71 4.89
CA ASP A 147 17.52 -8.38 5.41
C ASP A 147 18.34 -7.55 6.42
N SER A 148 18.12 -6.24 6.52
CA SER A 148 18.94 -5.40 7.37
C SER A 148 18.19 -4.24 7.99
N SER A 149 18.38 -4.06 9.28
CA SER A 149 18.13 -2.82 10.00
C SER A 149 19.46 -2.11 10.26
N GLY A 150 19.47 -0.78 10.22
CA GLY A 150 20.65 0.02 10.55
C GLY A 150 21.10 -0.09 12.01
N MET A 151 20.41 -0.85 12.83
CA MET A 151 20.63 -0.95 14.26
C MET A 151 20.72 -2.42 14.70
N GLN A 152 21.87 -2.80 15.27
CA GLN A 152 22.00 -4.08 15.98
C GLN A 152 21.68 -3.88 17.47
N SER A 153 20.67 -4.57 17.95
CA SER A 153 20.35 -4.60 19.38
C SER A 153 21.08 -5.74 20.07
N LYS A 154 21.60 -5.46 21.28
CA LYS A 154 22.21 -6.50 22.13
C LYS A 154 21.23 -7.12 23.14
N LYS A 155 20.01 -6.58 23.26
CA LYS A 155 19.05 -6.94 24.29
C LYS A 155 17.73 -7.53 23.78
N ILE A 156 17.38 -7.21 22.54
CA ILE A 156 16.15 -7.68 21.90
C ILE A 156 16.43 -8.02 20.44
N PHE A 157 15.54 -8.74 19.79
CA PHE A 157 15.61 -8.94 18.35
C PHE A 157 15.40 -7.63 17.61
N GLY A 158 16.21 -7.37 16.59
CA GLY A 158 16.02 -6.22 15.68
C GLY A 158 14.74 -6.39 14.86
N SER A 159 14.02 -5.29 14.62
CA SER A 159 12.87 -5.32 13.70
C SER A 159 13.37 -5.36 12.26
N LEU A 160 13.05 -6.41 11.55
CA LEU A 160 13.39 -6.62 10.14
C LEU A 160 12.14 -6.71 9.27
N TYR A 161 11.06 -6.06 9.68
CA TYR A 161 9.83 -6.01 8.91
C TYR A 161 9.03 -4.74 9.18
N GLU A 162 8.19 -4.40 8.22
CA GLU A 162 7.11 -3.44 8.38
C GLU A 162 5.75 -4.12 8.08
N PRO A 163 4.73 -3.90 8.92
CA PRO A 163 3.42 -4.49 8.73
C PRO A 163 2.62 -3.67 7.70
N ILE A 164 1.90 -4.37 6.83
CA ILE A 164 0.95 -3.79 5.88
C ILE A 164 -0.40 -4.47 6.11
N LEU A 165 -1.46 -3.68 6.21
CA LEU A 165 -2.81 -4.19 6.33
C LEU A 165 -3.56 -4.00 5.03
N MET A 166 -4.05 -5.09 4.44
CA MET A 166 -4.94 -5.09 3.29
C MET A 166 -6.38 -5.18 3.77
N ALA A 167 -7.24 -4.24 3.39
CA ALA A 167 -8.62 -4.18 3.82
C ALA A 167 -9.57 -3.67 2.72
N ASN A 168 -10.85 -3.91 2.87
CA ASN A 168 -11.92 -3.33 2.06
C ASN A 168 -13.10 -2.89 2.94
N LYS A 169 -14.15 -2.32 2.35
CA LYS A 169 -15.27 -1.75 3.10
C LYS A 169 -16.06 -2.78 3.91
N SER A 170 -16.26 -3.98 3.40
CA SER A 170 -17.07 -5.00 4.08
C SER A 170 -16.79 -6.41 3.55
N LYS A 171 -17.20 -7.43 4.32
CA LYS A 171 -17.13 -8.84 3.91
C LYS A 171 -17.98 -9.15 2.66
N LYS A 172 -18.95 -8.31 2.33
CA LYS A 172 -19.81 -8.47 1.15
C LYS A 172 -19.26 -7.78 -0.09
N SER A 173 -18.23 -6.93 0.07
CA SER A 173 -17.61 -6.23 -1.06
C SER A 173 -16.88 -7.24 -1.94
N LYS A 174 -17.17 -7.20 -3.24
CA LYS A 174 -16.34 -7.84 -4.25
C LYS A 174 -15.18 -6.88 -4.52
N TYR A 175 -13.97 -7.37 -4.52
CA TYR A 175 -12.78 -6.56 -4.81
C TYR A 175 -11.98 -7.18 -5.95
N THR A 176 -11.27 -6.33 -6.67
CA THR A 176 -10.37 -6.76 -7.75
C THR A 176 -9.10 -7.36 -7.13
N PHE A 177 -8.74 -8.56 -7.58
CA PHE A 177 -7.50 -9.22 -7.22
C PHE A 177 -6.97 -10.00 -8.43
N ASN A 178 -6.00 -9.43 -9.11
CA ASN A 178 -5.43 -9.94 -10.36
C ASN A 178 -4.41 -11.05 -10.05
N GLN A 179 -4.88 -12.17 -9.54
CA GLN A 179 -4.03 -13.27 -9.07
C GLN A 179 -3.03 -13.77 -10.11
N ASN A 180 -3.39 -13.73 -11.40
CA ASN A 180 -2.55 -14.24 -12.48
C ASN A 180 -1.32 -13.35 -12.74
N ASP A 181 -1.39 -12.07 -12.39
CA ASP A 181 -0.31 -11.10 -12.63
C ASP A 181 0.78 -11.18 -11.55
N ILE A 182 0.50 -11.88 -10.44
CA ILE A 182 1.39 -12.00 -9.28
C ILE A 182 1.82 -13.44 -8.97
N LEU A 183 1.63 -14.37 -9.89
CA LEU A 183 2.01 -15.76 -9.68
C LEU A 183 3.52 -15.91 -9.50
N VAL A 184 3.91 -16.77 -8.56
CA VAL A 184 5.30 -17.13 -8.29
C VAL A 184 5.49 -18.65 -8.38
N GLU A 185 6.72 -19.07 -8.66
CA GLU A 185 7.07 -20.51 -8.70
C GLU A 185 6.74 -21.18 -7.35
N ALA A 186 6.08 -22.31 -7.40
CA ALA A 186 5.80 -23.12 -6.22
C ALA A 186 7.05 -23.90 -5.79
N LYS A 187 7.63 -23.51 -4.64
CA LYS A 187 8.93 -24.05 -4.17
C LYS A 187 8.88 -25.52 -3.70
N THR A 188 7.69 -26.10 -3.48
CA THR A 188 7.54 -27.44 -2.88
C THR A 188 6.95 -28.44 -3.86
N GLY A 189 5.81 -29.04 -3.62
CA GLY A 189 5.22 -30.17 -4.35
C GLY A 189 5.47 -30.22 -5.86
N ALA A 190 5.28 -29.09 -6.56
CA ALA A 190 5.48 -29.01 -8.01
C ALA A 190 6.94 -29.25 -8.43
N LYS A 191 7.90 -28.62 -7.73
CA LYS A 191 9.33 -28.77 -8.03
C LYS A 191 9.80 -30.23 -7.88
N ARG A 192 9.16 -31.01 -7.00
CA ARG A 192 9.41 -32.43 -6.78
C ARG A 192 8.55 -33.34 -7.67
N LYS A 193 7.72 -32.76 -8.57
CA LYS A 193 6.76 -33.49 -9.41
C LYS A 193 5.84 -34.44 -8.59
N LEU A 194 5.44 -33.99 -7.41
CA LEU A 194 4.54 -34.71 -6.54
C LEU A 194 3.10 -34.64 -7.05
N ILE A 195 2.32 -35.69 -6.75
CA ILE A 195 0.92 -35.81 -7.09
C ILE A 195 0.07 -35.29 -5.93
N ASP A 196 -0.89 -34.43 -6.24
CA ASP A 196 -1.93 -33.98 -5.30
C ASP A 196 -3.11 -34.96 -5.32
N TYR A 197 -3.13 -35.84 -4.36
CA TYR A 197 -4.20 -36.85 -4.19
C TYR A 197 -5.51 -36.27 -3.64
N ARG A 198 -5.57 -34.97 -3.30
CA ARG A 198 -6.81 -34.27 -2.90
C ARG A 198 -7.68 -33.93 -4.10
N LYS A 199 -7.12 -33.98 -5.30
CA LYS A 199 -7.84 -33.78 -6.57
C LYS A 199 -8.38 -35.10 -7.08
N ASP A 200 -9.51 -35.06 -7.75
CA ASP A 200 -10.12 -36.20 -8.43
C ASP A 200 -10.30 -35.90 -9.94
N PRO A 201 -9.62 -36.53 -10.85
CA PRO A 201 -8.51 -37.51 -10.60
C PRO A 201 -7.27 -36.84 -10.02
N PRO A 202 -6.37 -37.60 -9.35
CA PRO A 202 -5.11 -37.10 -8.84
C PRO A 202 -4.27 -36.42 -9.94
N GLN A 203 -3.70 -35.25 -9.63
CA GLN A 203 -2.97 -34.43 -10.59
C GLN A 203 -1.65 -33.97 -9.98
N LEU A 204 -0.69 -33.58 -10.82
CA LEU A 204 0.50 -32.89 -10.35
C LEU A 204 0.15 -31.59 -9.63
N TYR A 205 0.92 -31.22 -8.62
CA TYR A 205 0.82 -29.89 -8.04
C TYR A 205 1.06 -28.79 -9.09
N ASN A 206 0.35 -27.70 -8.99
CA ASN A 206 0.56 -26.55 -9.86
C ASN A 206 2.00 -26.05 -9.72
N SER A 207 2.62 -25.69 -10.84
CA SER A 207 3.98 -25.12 -10.88
C SER A 207 4.03 -23.69 -10.33
N GLU A 208 2.90 -23.01 -10.35
CA GLU A 208 2.75 -21.63 -9.92
C GLU A 208 1.69 -21.51 -8.82
N LYS A 209 1.82 -20.48 -8.01
CA LYS A 209 0.89 -20.16 -6.94
C LYS A 209 0.85 -18.66 -6.67
N VAL A 210 -0.23 -18.17 -6.11
CA VAL A 210 -0.27 -16.85 -5.50
C VAL A 210 0.76 -16.78 -4.37
N PRO A 211 1.59 -15.72 -4.28
CA PRO A 211 2.57 -15.56 -3.20
C PRO A 211 1.90 -15.53 -1.83
N GLY A 212 2.68 -15.80 -0.80
CA GLY A 212 2.24 -15.66 0.59
C GLY A 212 2.24 -14.19 1.04
N ASN A 213 1.78 -13.98 2.25
CA ASN A 213 1.71 -12.66 2.88
C ASN A 213 3.01 -12.21 3.57
N VAL A 214 4.10 -12.90 3.34
CA VAL A 214 5.46 -12.44 3.70
C VAL A 214 6.15 -12.03 2.42
N TRP A 215 6.34 -10.73 2.26
CA TRP A 215 6.94 -10.13 1.09
C TRP A 215 8.39 -9.79 1.39
N ASP A 216 9.29 -10.34 0.61
CA ASP A 216 10.74 -10.17 0.79
C ASP A 216 11.26 -9.21 -0.29
N PHE A 217 11.36 -7.95 0.08
CA PHE A 217 11.90 -6.87 -0.76
C PHE A 217 12.98 -6.11 0.01
N SER A 218 14.14 -5.96 -0.61
CA SER A 218 15.22 -5.17 -0.03
C SER A 218 14.80 -3.70 0.14
N ARG A 219 15.23 -3.07 1.23
CA ARG A 219 15.07 -1.61 1.40
C ARG A 219 15.93 -0.86 0.40
N VAL A 220 15.45 0.30 -0.05
CA VAL A 220 16.26 1.19 -0.89
C VAL A 220 17.47 1.68 -0.12
N ARG A 221 18.64 1.56 -0.73
CA ARG A 221 19.94 1.95 -0.16
C ARG A 221 20.67 2.90 -1.08
N PHE A 222 21.54 3.71 -0.51
CA PHE A 222 22.46 4.56 -1.27
C PHE A 222 23.17 3.76 -2.37
N ARG A 223 23.26 4.33 -3.57
CA ARG A 223 23.78 3.74 -4.82
C ARG A 223 22.88 2.71 -5.52
N MET A 224 21.68 2.40 -5.05
CA MET A 224 20.73 1.69 -5.87
C MET A 224 20.19 2.60 -6.98
N GLN A 225 19.77 2.03 -8.11
CA GLN A 225 19.31 2.81 -9.27
C GLN A 225 18.09 3.67 -8.95
N GLU A 226 17.17 3.15 -8.11
CA GLU A 226 15.94 3.84 -7.68
C GLU A 226 16.16 4.80 -6.49
N TYR A 227 17.43 4.95 -5.99
CA TYR A 227 17.68 5.75 -4.80
C TYR A 227 17.43 7.23 -5.03
N GLU A 228 16.54 7.79 -4.20
CA GLU A 228 16.32 9.23 -4.05
C GLU A 228 16.71 9.67 -2.64
N ASN A 229 17.05 10.94 -2.48
CA ASN A 229 17.43 11.47 -1.16
C ASN A 229 16.21 11.70 -0.26
N HIS A 230 15.49 10.61 0.04
CA HIS A 230 14.35 10.61 0.93
C HIS A 230 14.57 9.63 2.09
N PRO A 231 14.38 10.04 3.37
CA PRO A 231 14.80 9.25 4.54
C PRO A 231 14.01 7.95 4.75
N THR A 232 12.86 7.81 4.13
CA THR A 232 11.95 6.65 4.27
C THR A 232 11.45 6.14 2.93
N GLN A 233 12.23 6.31 1.86
CA GLN A 233 11.86 5.82 0.54
C GLN A 233 11.51 4.33 0.59
N LYS A 234 10.39 3.97 -0.05
CA LYS A 234 9.98 2.57 -0.25
C LYS A 234 10.52 2.06 -1.58
N PRO A 235 10.88 0.77 -1.70
CA PRO A 235 11.28 0.19 -2.98
C PRO A 235 10.08 0.15 -3.95
N GLU A 236 10.34 0.47 -5.23
CA GLU A 236 9.31 0.42 -6.27
C GLU A 236 8.68 -0.98 -6.40
N ALA A 237 9.49 -2.02 -6.20
CA ALA A 237 9.01 -3.41 -6.25
C ALA A 237 8.02 -3.77 -5.14
N LEU A 238 7.89 -2.96 -4.09
CA LEU A 238 6.92 -3.16 -3.02
C LEU A 238 5.56 -2.56 -3.38
N LEU A 239 5.56 -1.47 -4.18
CA LEU A 239 4.39 -0.68 -4.53
C LEU A 239 3.72 -1.18 -5.81
#